data_cbbd1097084e7d76d842cc152c52d2bb
#
_entry.id   cbbd1097084e7d76d842cc152c52d2bb
#
_cell.length_a   1.000
_cell.length_b   1.000
_cell.length_c   1.000
_cell.angle_alpha   90.00
_cell.angle_beta   90.00
_cell.angle_gamma   90.00
#
_symmetry.space_group_name_H-M   'P 1'
#
loop_
_entity.id
_entity.type
_entity.pdbx_description
1 polymer ?
#
loop_
_entity_poly.entity_id
_entity_poly.type
_entity_poly.pdbx_seq_one_letter_code
_entity_poly.pdbx_strand_id
1 'polypeptide(L)'
;MLTRLEQVCLAQETTEGTAISDASLYAVGNAAYSVINPEANFDLQLTERDIKRDTLTMLRSLTGRKFGSVKFSLEMAPHTSTSAPEIALPLKACGFRQASLIRGRNATDGNGLSIASGTTIFKHGETITGANGATGIVVGDTYSGQPYIYVTKDDGAGNGTAFTTDEWTGGTSGAKVTPGAVATSAGYGWWPTSFSVTTLTLGAALSANVAVGDVLKGATSGAIAIAMVAGTSGSTTTLYVRRLMGHFSGTEAISNITAANTALASNTITEAQLHIPSLSIGGLFDGVREAISGARGTVSFDFRNGEPVKCNFDFRGAKKSFSDGGLLSGVSYTQDLPDVWLDADTNVALDATATYAAETSVCLSQATFDMACDVQFRLCSDDPTGQHETIITGRRPTFNIDPEYLPETHFAWLSAFADNTNFRQRTRLGSPATAGSYIRTEKFFLISAPGCAITQMTPGDRDGIKVRNVTGMLTSGSPSSTSTVQRDNEFVIIYNNGAS
;
A
#
# COMPACT_ATOMS: atom_id res chain seq x y z
N MET A 1 13.81 11.22 -31.56
CA MET A 1 13.40 10.54 -30.31
C MET A 1 12.61 9.31 -30.67
N LEU A 2 12.95 8.18 -30.07
CA LEU A 2 12.26 6.91 -30.29
C LEU A 2 11.34 6.65 -29.11
N THR A 3 10.05 6.53 -29.36
CA THR A 3 8.99 6.33 -28.31
C THR A 3 9.06 4.99 -27.56
N ARG A 4 10.02 4.12 -27.89
CA ARG A 4 10.26 2.85 -27.20
C ARG A 4 11.46 2.88 -26.25
N LEU A 5 12.21 3.97 -26.20
CA LEU A 5 13.40 4.13 -25.37
C LEU A 5 13.06 5.05 -24.20
N GLU A 6 12.43 4.48 -23.20
CA GLU A 6 11.95 5.21 -22.03
C GLU A 6 12.29 4.41 -20.76
N GLN A 7 12.67 5.11 -19.72
CA GLN A 7 12.93 4.54 -18.38
C GLN A 7 12.32 5.44 -17.32
N VAL A 8 11.87 4.86 -16.23
CA VAL A 8 11.42 5.60 -15.04
C VAL A 8 12.29 5.23 -13.85
N CYS A 9 12.81 6.25 -13.19
CA CYS A 9 13.57 6.11 -11.95
C CYS A 9 12.70 6.49 -10.77
N LEU A 10 12.60 5.60 -9.78
CA LEU A 10 11.85 5.82 -8.55
C LEU A 10 12.81 5.74 -7.36
N ALA A 11 12.81 6.76 -6.52
CA ALA A 11 13.60 6.74 -5.31
C ALA A 11 12.81 7.32 -4.13
N GLN A 12 12.82 6.62 -2.99
CA GLN A 12 12.21 7.10 -1.77
C GLN A 12 13.02 8.25 -1.20
N GLU A 13 12.38 9.38 -0.93
CA GLU A 13 13.03 10.51 -0.26
C GLU A 13 13.31 10.16 1.20
N THR A 14 14.49 10.53 1.69
CA THR A 14 14.83 10.36 3.11
C THR A 14 13.98 11.26 3.98
N THR A 15 13.81 12.51 3.54
CA THR A 15 13.01 13.54 4.19
C THR A 15 11.92 13.95 3.23
N GLU A 16 10.67 13.97 3.69
CA GLU A 16 9.51 14.31 2.86
C GLU A 16 9.67 15.66 2.15
N GLY A 17 9.41 15.67 0.84
CA GLY A 17 9.52 16.87 0.02
C GLY A 17 10.95 17.30 -0.30
N THR A 18 11.96 16.66 0.28
CA THR A 18 13.36 16.96 -0.05
C THR A 18 13.81 16.12 -1.24
N ALA A 19 13.97 16.80 -2.37
CA ALA A 19 14.35 16.15 -3.62
C ALA A 19 15.70 15.43 -3.50
N ILE A 20 15.75 14.20 -3.98
CA ILE A 20 16.99 13.42 -4.12
C ILE A 20 17.84 14.08 -5.23
N SER A 21 19.17 14.12 -5.04
CA SER A 21 20.06 14.66 -6.06
C SER A 21 19.92 13.89 -7.39
N ASP A 22 20.16 14.57 -8.53
CA ASP A 22 20.07 13.93 -9.83
C ASP A 22 21.01 12.72 -9.97
N ALA A 23 22.22 12.82 -9.40
CA ALA A 23 23.18 11.72 -9.40
C ALA A 23 22.68 10.48 -8.66
N SER A 24 21.91 10.68 -7.60
CA SER A 24 21.33 9.56 -6.82
C SER A 24 20.01 9.09 -7.43
N LEU A 25 19.14 9.98 -7.93
CA LEU A 25 17.87 9.62 -8.55
C LEU A 25 18.10 8.77 -9.80
N TYR A 26 19.00 9.19 -10.67
CA TYR A 26 19.34 8.48 -11.90
C TYR A 26 20.43 7.42 -11.69
N ALA A 27 20.45 6.79 -10.53
CA ALA A 27 21.26 5.59 -10.31
C ALA A 27 20.60 4.38 -11.01
N VAL A 28 21.43 3.47 -11.53
CA VAL A 28 20.98 2.29 -12.29
C VAL A 28 19.94 1.46 -11.53
N GLY A 29 20.11 1.27 -10.22
CA GLY A 29 19.17 0.53 -9.38
C GLY A 29 17.78 1.17 -9.24
N ASN A 30 17.66 2.48 -9.47
CA ASN A 30 16.38 3.19 -9.41
C ASN A 30 15.61 3.15 -10.74
N ALA A 31 16.24 2.71 -11.83
CA ALA A 31 15.64 2.58 -13.16
C ALA A 31 15.23 1.13 -13.50
N ALA A 32 15.34 0.21 -12.55
CA ALA A 32 15.07 -1.21 -12.73
C ALA A 32 13.56 -1.56 -12.69
N TYR A 33 12.71 -0.71 -13.24
CA TYR A 33 11.26 -0.90 -13.30
C TYR A 33 10.81 -1.17 -14.74
N SER A 34 10.03 -2.23 -14.91
CA SER A 34 9.47 -2.64 -16.20
C SER A 34 8.18 -1.87 -16.49
N VAL A 35 8.31 -0.57 -16.75
CA VAL A 35 7.17 0.35 -16.92
C VAL A 35 6.51 0.21 -18.30
N ILE A 36 5.19 0.41 -18.32
CA ILE A 36 4.37 0.45 -19.52
C ILE A 36 3.80 1.86 -19.67
N ASN A 37 3.91 2.43 -20.86
CA ASN A 37 3.38 3.73 -21.24
C ASN A 37 3.68 4.84 -20.22
N PRO A 38 4.96 5.12 -19.92
CA PRO A 38 5.29 6.21 -19.01
C PRO A 38 4.98 7.57 -19.67
N GLU A 39 4.33 8.43 -18.90
CA GLU A 39 4.00 9.80 -19.27
C GLU A 39 4.47 10.76 -18.19
N ALA A 40 5.20 11.81 -18.57
CA ALA A 40 5.54 12.91 -17.67
C ALA A 40 4.91 14.20 -18.19
N ASN A 41 4.25 14.94 -17.32
CA ASN A 41 3.65 16.20 -17.64
C ASN A 41 4.03 17.25 -16.60
N PHE A 42 4.49 18.42 -17.07
CA PHE A 42 4.80 19.56 -16.22
C PHE A 42 3.83 20.69 -16.47
N ASP A 43 3.36 21.28 -15.40
CA ASP A 43 2.45 22.41 -15.45
C ASP A 43 3.00 23.59 -14.64
N LEU A 44 2.73 24.77 -15.15
CA LEU A 44 3.14 26.03 -14.56
C LEU A 44 1.91 26.87 -14.29
N GLN A 45 1.76 27.29 -13.06
CA GLN A 45 0.75 28.30 -12.76
C GLN A 45 1.20 29.64 -13.35
N LEU A 46 0.47 30.11 -14.34
CA LEU A 46 0.67 31.43 -14.93
C LEU A 46 -0.38 32.41 -14.40
N THR A 47 0.08 33.56 -13.91
CA THR A 47 -0.78 34.64 -13.48
C THR A 47 -0.78 35.71 -14.54
N GLU A 48 -1.90 35.91 -15.21
CA GLU A 48 -2.09 36.99 -16.15
C GLU A 48 -2.19 38.34 -15.42
N ARG A 49 -1.70 39.39 -16.06
CA ARG A 49 -1.67 40.74 -15.50
C ARG A 49 -2.50 41.69 -16.37
N ASP A 50 -3.74 41.91 -15.96
CA ASP A 50 -4.63 42.90 -16.61
C ASP A 50 -4.43 44.29 -15.95
N ILE A 51 -3.28 44.88 -16.17
CA ILE A 51 -2.99 46.23 -15.67
C ILE A 51 -3.38 47.23 -16.75
N LYS A 52 -4.27 48.16 -16.41
CA LYS A 52 -4.69 49.24 -17.31
C LYS A 52 -3.52 50.19 -17.55
N ARG A 53 -3.21 50.44 -18.81
CA ARG A 53 -2.15 51.34 -19.30
C ARG A 53 -2.69 52.21 -20.41
N ASP A 54 -1.85 53.11 -20.88
CA ASP A 54 -2.07 53.96 -22.04
C ASP A 54 -1.89 53.24 -23.40
N THR A 55 -1.59 51.93 -23.36
CA THR A 55 -1.42 51.06 -24.52
C THR A 55 -2.33 49.84 -24.45
N LEU A 56 -2.68 49.27 -25.60
CA LEU A 56 -3.48 48.07 -25.74
C LEU A 56 -2.64 46.78 -25.59
N THR A 57 -1.33 46.89 -25.33
CA THR A 57 -0.41 45.75 -25.23
C THR A 57 -0.58 45.02 -23.90
N MET A 58 -0.80 43.72 -23.95
CA MET A 58 -0.84 42.86 -22.74
C MET A 58 0.53 42.74 -22.11
N LEU A 59 0.55 42.66 -20.80
CA LEU A 59 1.77 42.38 -20.05
C LEU A 59 2.09 40.90 -20.04
N ARG A 60 3.38 40.56 -19.92
CA ARG A 60 3.84 39.19 -19.75
C ARG A 60 3.25 38.60 -18.46
N SER A 61 2.75 37.39 -18.55
CA SER A 61 2.32 36.59 -17.38
C SER A 61 3.49 36.34 -16.43
N LEU A 62 3.19 36.25 -15.16
CA LEU A 62 4.16 35.85 -14.12
C LEU A 62 4.04 34.35 -13.88
N THR A 63 5.18 33.69 -13.82
CA THR A 63 5.26 32.28 -13.46
C THR A 63 5.12 32.15 -11.96
N GLY A 64 4.10 31.41 -11.52
CA GLY A 64 3.88 31.04 -10.14
C GLY A 64 4.45 29.64 -9.83
N ARG A 65 3.62 28.78 -9.23
CA ARG A 65 3.99 27.44 -8.82
C ARG A 65 4.35 26.53 -10.00
N LYS A 66 5.25 25.57 -9.72
CA LYS A 66 5.73 24.59 -10.69
C LYS A 66 5.41 23.20 -10.17
N PHE A 67 4.56 22.49 -10.84
CA PHE A 67 4.17 21.12 -10.47
C PHE A 67 4.20 20.21 -11.68
N GLY A 68 4.14 18.91 -11.42
CA GLY A 68 4.13 17.92 -12.48
C GLY A 68 3.41 16.66 -12.05
N SER A 69 3.09 15.84 -13.03
CA SER A 69 2.58 14.48 -12.82
C SER A 69 3.38 13.48 -13.64
N VAL A 70 3.52 12.29 -13.10
CA VAL A 70 4.13 11.16 -13.81
C VAL A 70 3.18 9.98 -13.68
N LYS A 71 2.81 9.41 -14.82
CA LYS A 71 1.93 8.25 -14.94
C LYS A 71 2.69 7.11 -15.58
N PHE A 72 2.45 5.91 -15.10
CA PHE A 72 2.95 4.69 -15.71
C PHE A 72 2.16 3.49 -15.18
N SER A 73 2.25 2.38 -15.90
CA SER A 73 1.69 1.11 -15.45
C SER A 73 2.81 0.11 -15.19
N LEU A 74 2.60 -0.76 -14.20
CA LEU A 74 3.44 -1.93 -13.93
C LEU A 74 2.56 -3.18 -14.00
N GLU A 75 3.12 -4.27 -14.50
CA GLU A 75 2.49 -5.58 -14.35
C GLU A 75 2.67 -6.11 -12.94
N MET A 76 1.67 -6.79 -12.42
CA MET A 76 1.76 -7.46 -11.13
C MET A 76 2.53 -8.77 -11.31
N ALA A 77 3.85 -8.66 -11.23
CA ALA A 77 4.77 -9.76 -11.47
C ALA A 77 5.64 -10.06 -10.25
N PRO A 78 6.02 -11.33 -10.03
CA PRO A 78 6.92 -11.73 -8.98
C PRO A 78 8.31 -11.11 -9.16
N HIS A 79 9.06 -11.00 -8.06
CA HIS A 79 10.48 -10.67 -8.12
C HIS A 79 11.31 -11.93 -8.39
N THR A 80 12.39 -11.84 -9.16
CA THR A 80 13.28 -12.97 -9.47
C THR A 80 13.90 -13.62 -8.23
N SER A 81 14.09 -12.84 -7.15
CA SER A 81 14.54 -13.32 -5.83
C SER A 81 13.40 -13.36 -4.82
N THR A 82 13.73 -13.46 -3.54
CA THR A 82 12.78 -13.35 -2.41
C THR A 82 12.50 -11.91 -1.97
N SER A 83 12.98 -10.91 -2.72
CA SER A 83 12.74 -9.50 -2.45
C SER A 83 11.30 -9.08 -2.79
N ALA A 84 10.93 -7.88 -2.37
CA ALA A 84 9.63 -7.30 -2.71
C ALA A 84 9.53 -7.04 -4.24
N PRO A 85 8.36 -7.27 -4.86
CA PRO A 85 8.15 -7.01 -6.28
C PRO A 85 8.23 -5.51 -6.61
N GLU A 86 8.39 -5.18 -7.89
CA GLU A 86 8.57 -3.80 -8.37
C GLU A 86 7.43 -2.86 -7.98
N ILE A 87 6.22 -3.38 -7.85
CA ILE A 87 5.04 -2.60 -7.40
C ILE A 87 5.14 -2.09 -5.95
N ALA A 88 6.07 -2.62 -5.14
CA ALA A 88 6.13 -2.37 -3.70
C ALA A 88 6.34 -0.89 -3.35
N LEU A 89 7.33 -0.24 -3.95
CA LEU A 89 7.64 1.15 -3.66
C LEU A 89 6.55 2.11 -4.17
N PRO A 90 6.06 1.99 -5.42
CA PRO A 90 4.92 2.78 -5.88
C PRO A 90 3.66 2.62 -5.02
N LEU A 91 3.32 1.40 -4.61
CA LEU A 91 2.16 1.15 -3.73
C LEU A 91 2.26 1.90 -2.41
N LYS A 92 3.44 1.88 -1.77
CA LYS A 92 3.65 2.63 -0.52
C LYS A 92 3.36 4.11 -0.69
N ALA A 93 3.80 4.72 -1.77
CA ALA A 93 3.56 6.14 -2.05
C ALA A 93 2.11 6.46 -2.46
N CYS A 94 1.33 5.43 -2.82
CA CYS A 94 -0.11 5.51 -3.08
C CYS A 94 -0.97 5.21 -1.84
N GLY A 95 -0.42 5.31 -0.64
CA GLY A 95 -1.20 5.17 0.59
C GLY A 95 -1.27 3.78 1.16
N PHE A 96 -0.41 2.85 0.73
CA PHE A 96 -0.34 1.50 1.28
C PHE A 96 0.77 1.36 2.33
N ARG A 97 0.45 0.69 3.42
CA ARG A 97 1.41 0.17 4.36
C ARG A 97 1.97 -1.13 3.83
N GLN A 98 3.28 -1.34 3.99
CA GLN A 98 3.95 -2.59 3.66
C GLN A 98 4.48 -3.25 4.93
N ALA A 99 4.34 -4.56 5.03
CA ALA A 99 4.97 -5.37 6.07
C ALA A 99 5.54 -6.67 5.51
N SER A 100 6.63 -7.15 6.11
CA SER A 100 7.13 -8.50 5.87
C SER A 100 6.24 -9.51 6.59
N LEU A 101 6.00 -10.66 5.95
CA LEU A 101 5.07 -11.67 6.42
C LEU A 101 5.79 -12.89 6.97
N ILE A 102 5.17 -13.49 7.98
CA ILE A 102 5.44 -14.84 8.48
C ILE A 102 4.27 -15.69 8.03
N ARG A 103 4.54 -16.87 7.51
CA ARG A 103 3.52 -17.81 7.05
C ARG A 103 3.46 -19.02 7.99
N GLY A 104 2.27 -19.27 8.55
CA GLY A 104 1.95 -20.53 9.18
C GLY A 104 1.28 -21.47 8.18
N ARG A 105 1.72 -22.74 8.12
CA ARG A 105 1.21 -23.75 7.20
C ARG A 105 0.90 -25.04 7.95
N ASN A 106 -0.17 -25.74 7.57
CA ASN A 106 -0.37 -27.11 8.00
C ASN A 106 0.55 -28.06 7.21
N ALA A 107 1.35 -28.85 7.89
CA ALA A 107 2.34 -29.75 7.28
C ALA A 107 1.81 -31.14 6.98
N THR A 108 0.68 -31.55 7.60
CA THR A 108 0.34 -32.98 7.70
C THR A 108 -0.54 -33.53 6.60
N ASP A 109 -1.35 -32.73 5.92
CA ASP A 109 -2.40 -33.28 5.06
C ASP A 109 -2.44 -32.71 3.64
N GLY A 110 -1.56 -31.79 3.29
CA GLY A 110 -1.64 -31.14 1.97
C GLY A 110 -2.95 -30.39 1.70
N ASN A 111 -3.92 -30.47 2.59
CA ASN A 111 -5.31 -30.04 2.41
C ASN A 111 -5.68 -28.73 3.11
N GLY A 112 -4.70 -27.97 3.56
CA GLY A 112 -4.95 -26.67 4.18
C GLY A 112 -4.91 -26.68 5.69
N LEU A 113 -4.95 -25.48 6.29
CA LEU A 113 -5.04 -25.27 7.71
C LEU A 113 -6.32 -25.92 8.23
N SER A 114 -6.17 -26.96 9.04
CA SER A 114 -7.23 -27.38 9.93
C SER A 114 -7.35 -26.30 11.00
N ILE A 115 -8.22 -25.33 10.78
CA ILE A 115 -8.63 -24.42 11.86
C ILE A 115 -9.30 -25.32 12.89
N ALA A 116 -8.67 -25.49 14.04
CA ALA A 116 -9.14 -26.38 15.07
C ALA A 116 -10.60 -26.08 15.39
N SER A 117 -11.48 -27.03 15.07
CA SER A 117 -12.90 -27.15 15.44
C SER A 117 -13.60 -25.88 15.90
N GLY A 118 -13.73 -24.90 15.02
CA GLY A 118 -14.49 -23.69 15.30
C GLY A 118 -14.73 -22.92 14.01
N THR A 119 -15.94 -22.44 13.87
CA THR A 119 -16.40 -21.59 12.77
C THR A 119 -15.78 -20.20 12.75
N THR A 120 -14.79 -19.93 13.57
CA THR A 120 -14.18 -18.61 13.73
C THR A 120 -12.95 -18.49 12.87
N ILE A 121 -12.93 -17.45 12.07
CA ILE A 121 -11.93 -17.12 11.06
C ILE A 121 -11.07 -15.97 11.59
N PHE A 122 -9.76 -16.03 11.36
CA PHE A 122 -8.87 -14.91 11.68
C PHE A 122 -9.19 -13.72 10.80
N LYS A 123 -9.30 -12.54 11.41
CA LYS A 123 -9.62 -11.29 10.72
C LYS A 123 -8.36 -10.48 10.46
N HIS A 124 -8.33 -9.81 9.31
CA HIS A 124 -7.24 -8.86 9.02
C HIS A 124 -7.11 -7.82 10.13
N GLY A 125 -5.88 -7.59 10.56
CA GLY A 125 -5.55 -6.58 11.57
C GLY A 125 -5.81 -7.01 13.02
N GLU A 126 -6.32 -8.21 13.28
CA GLU A 126 -6.39 -8.70 14.66
C GLU A 126 -5.00 -9.11 15.17
N THR A 127 -4.81 -8.94 16.49
CA THR A 127 -3.61 -9.46 17.15
C THR A 127 -3.71 -10.97 17.26
N ILE A 128 -2.66 -11.66 16.88
CA ILE A 128 -2.51 -13.10 17.08
C ILE A 128 -1.42 -13.37 18.11
N THR A 129 -1.65 -14.35 18.96
CA THR A 129 -0.71 -14.75 20.02
C THR A 129 -0.40 -16.23 19.88
N GLY A 130 0.89 -16.56 19.77
CA GLY A 130 1.37 -17.93 19.84
C GLY A 130 1.47 -18.40 21.29
N ALA A 131 1.28 -19.69 21.55
CA ALA A 131 1.40 -20.28 22.90
C ALA A 131 2.80 -20.09 23.50
N ASN A 132 3.82 -19.88 22.68
CA ASN A 132 5.19 -19.53 23.10
C ASN A 132 5.37 -18.04 23.47
N GLY A 133 4.29 -17.22 23.45
CA GLY A 133 4.33 -15.81 23.73
C GLY A 133 4.67 -14.91 22.52
N ALA A 134 4.78 -15.48 21.32
CA ALA A 134 4.91 -14.68 20.10
C ALA A 134 3.63 -13.86 19.84
N THR A 135 3.78 -12.61 19.43
CA THR A 135 2.65 -11.73 19.07
C THR A 135 2.85 -11.16 17.69
N GLY A 136 1.77 -10.91 16.98
CA GLY A 136 1.78 -10.31 15.65
C GLY A 136 0.39 -9.87 15.21
N ILE A 137 0.29 -9.41 13.98
CA ILE A 137 -0.96 -8.96 13.37
C ILE A 137 -1.27 -9.84 12.15
N VAL A 138 -2.49 -10.33 12.06
CA VAL A 138 -2.97 -11.10 10.89
C VAL A 138 -3.08 -10.20 9.67
N VAL A 139 -2.52 -10.64 8.55
CA VAL A 139 -2.62 -9.94 7.26
C VAL A 139 -3.54 -10.73 6.34
N GLY A 140 -4.63 -10.08 5.92
CA GLY A 140 -5.71 -10.71 5.16
C GLY A 140 -6.63 -11.58 6.03
N ASP A 141 -7.90 -11.61 5.66
CA ASP A 141 -8.85 -12.52 6.29
C ASP A 141 -8.56 -13.97 5.89
N THR A 142 -8.72 -14.89 6.82
CA THR A 142 -8.68 -16.32 6.49
C THR A 142 -10.06 -16.81 6.07
N TYR A 143 -10.12 -17.99 5.46
CA TYR A 143 -11.36 -18.65 5.05
C TYR A 143 -11.20 -20.16 5.19
N SER A 144 -12.32 -20.87 5.18
CA SER A 144 -12.31 -22.33 5.29
C SER A 144 -11.52 -22.96 4.12
N GLY A 145 -10.57 -23.87 4.45
CA GLY A 145 -9.73 -24.53 3.45
C GLY A 145 -8.50 -23.74 2.99
N GLN A 146 -8.27 -22.54 3.55
CA GLN A 146 -7.03 -21.81 3.25
C GLN A 146 -5.81 -22.55 3.81
N PRO A 147 -4.76 -22.82 2.98
CA PRO A 147 -3.59 -23.58 3.43
C PRO A 147 -2.61 -22.76 4.27
N TYR A 148 -2.77 -21.43 4.32
CA TYR A 148 -1.85 -20.53 4.97
C TYR A 148 -2.54 -19.47 5.80
N ILE A 149 -1.90 -19.09 6.90
CA ILE A 149 -2.15 -17.83 7.61
C ILE A 149 -0.92 -16.95 7.49
N TYR A 150 -1.14 -15.68 7.19
CA TYR A 150 -0.08 -14.68 7.09
C TYR A 150 -0.14 -13.72 8.26
N VAL A 151 0.99 -13.56 8.93
CA VAL A 151 1.15 -12.72 10.11
C VAL A 151 2.35 -11.81 9.93
N THR A 152 2.27 -10.59 10.44
CA THR A 152 3.42 -9.69 10.53
C THR A 152 3.76 -9.41 11.98
N LYS A 153 5.04 -9.28 12.30
CA LYS A 153 5.51 -8.76 13.59
C LYS A 153 5.43 -7.24 13.71
N ASP A 154 4.89 -6.58 12.70
CA ASP A 154 4.83 -5.12 12.66
C ASP A 154 3.77 -4.58 13.64
N ASP A 155 4.03 -4.80 14.92
CA ASP A 155 3.37 -4.16 16.06
C ASP A 155 3.97 -2.78 16.40
N GLY A 156 4.93 -2.33 15.57
CA GLY A 156 5.71 -1.12 15.79
C GLY A 156 6.94 -1.31 16.69
N ALA A 157 7.13 -2.47 17.31
CA ALA A 157 8.22 -2.70 18.25
C ALA A 157 9.36 -3.62 17.74
N GLY A 158 9.14 -4.38 16.69
CA GLY A 158 10.17 -5.16 15.97
C GLY A 158 10.90 -6.27 16.76
N ASN A 159 10.65 -6.41 18.05
CA ASN A 159 11.37 -7.27 18.98
C ASN A 159 10.41 -8.24 19.69
N GLY A 160 9.91 -9.23 18.99
CA GLY A 160 9.08 -10.26 19.60
C GLY A 160 9.71 -11.64 19.52
N THR A 161 9.22 -12.55 20.35
CA THR A 161 9.46 -13.98 20.22
C THR A 161 9.08 -14.45 18.82
N ALA A 162 9.88 -15.31 18.21
CA ALA A 162 9.56 -15.85 16.89
C ALA A 162 8.33 -16.77 17.00
N PHE A 163 7.45 -16.70 16.01
CA PHE A 163 6.37 -17.66 15.88
C PHE A 163 6.94 -19.08 15.62
N THR A 164 6.39 -20.05 16.29
CA THR A 164 6.74 -21.47 16.19
C THR A 164 5.51 -22.28 15.77
N THR A 165 5.64 -23.60 15.68
CA THR A 165 4.55 -24.51 15.33
C THR A 165 3.56 -24.75 16.47
N ASP A 166 3.58 -23.93 17.53
CA ASP A 166 2.61 -23.95 18.61
C ASP A 166 1.24 -23.41 18.19
N GLU A 167 0.23 -23.58 19.06
CA GLU A 167 -1.10 -23.01 18.81
C GLU A 167 -1.05 -21.48 18.74
N TRP A 168 -1.63 -20.92 17.69
CA TRP A 168 -1.83 -19.48 17.52
C TRP A 168 -3.30 -19.14 17.74
N THR A 169 -3.56 -18.12 18.54
CA THR A 169 -4.92 -17.69 18.90
C THR A 169 -5.16 -16.24 18.49
N GLY A 170 -6.26 -16.00 17.80
CA GLY A 170 -6.73 -14.66 17.43
C GLY A 170 -7.36 -13.93 18.60
N GLY A 171 -6.91 -12.69 18.85
CA GLY A 171 -7.33 -11.92 20.03
C GLY A 171 -8.78 -11.41 19.93
N THR A 172 -9.30 -11.18 18.74
CA THR A 172 -10.67 -10.69 18.53
C THR A 172 -11.62 -11.79 18.10
N SER A 173 -11.18 -12.65 17.17
CA SER A 173 -11.98 -13.75 16.64
C SER A 173 -12.07 -14.94 17.58
N GLY A 174 -11.08 -15.13 18.42
CA GLY A 174 -10.89 -16.37 19.19
C GLY A 174 -10.53 -17.58 18.32
N ALA A 175 -10.26 -17.36 17.03
CA ALA A 175 -9.85 -18.41 16.11
C ALA A 175 -8.51 -19.02 16.56
N LYS A 176 -8.36 -20.32 16.36
CA LYS A 176 -7.16 -21.06 16.74
C LYS A 176 -6.62 -21.88 15.59
N VAL A 177 -5.31 -21.94 15.49
CA VAL A 177 -4.60 -22.78 14.52
C VAL A 177 -3.29 -23.28 15.11
N THR A 178 -2.93 -24.52 14.82
CA THR A 178 -1.62 -25.07 15.13
C THR A 178 -0.90 -25.33 13.82
N PRO A 179 0.02 -24.46 13.39
CA PRO A 179 0.75 -24.66 12.14
C PRO A 179 1.67 -25.88 12.26
N GLY A 180 1.69 -26.72 11.23
CA GLY A 180 2.67 -27.80 11.13
C GLY A 180 4.04 -27.30 10.66
N ALA A 181 4.10 -26.14 10.02
CA ALA A 181 5.34 -25.46 9.63
C ALA A 181 5.17 -23.95 9.65
N VAL A 182 6.24 -23.24 9.98
CA VAL A 182 6.31 -21.79 10.01
C VAL A 182 7.47 -21.32 9.14
N ALA A 183 7.18 -20.50 8.12
CA ALA A 183 8.18 -19.85 7.29
C ALA A 183 8.34 -18.40 7.69
N THR A 184 9.55 -17.99 8.03
CA THR A 184 9.93 -16.60 8.25
C THR A 184 10.26 -15.96 6.92
N SER A 185 9.93 -14.67 6.75
CA SER A 185 10.14 -13.95 5.48
C SER A 185 9.40 -14.57 4.28
N ALA A 186 8.18 -15.05 4.51
CA ALA A 186 7.36 -15.70 3.50
C ALA A 186 6.90 -14.78 2.36
N GLY A 187 7.09 -13.47 2.49
CA GLY A 187 6.69 -12.49 1.48
C GLY A 187 6.32 -11.15 2.10
N TYR A 188 5.43 -10.44 1.44
CA TYR A 188 5.03 -9.08 1.78
C TYR A 188 3.52 -8.93 1.74
N GLY A 189 3.00 -8.07 2.61
CA GLY A 189 1.62 -7.65 2.61
C GLY A 189 1.50 -6.14 2.43
N TRP A 190 0.48 -5.71 1.67
CA TRP A 190 0.12 -4.31 1.51
C TRP A 190 -1.36 -4.13 1.81
N TRP A 191 -1.67 -3.11 2.57
CA TRP A 191 -3.04 -2.66 2.83
C TRP A 191 -3.05 -1.14 2.99
N PRO A 192 -4.17 -0.49 2.70
CA PRO A 192 -4.29 0.95 2.85
C PRO A 192 -3.99 1.39 4.28
N THR A 193 -3.49 2.59 4.44
CA THR A 193 -3.29 3.21 5.75
C THR A 193 -3.76 4.65 5.74
N SER A 194 -4.32 5.09 6.86
CA SER A 194 -4.87 6.44 7.00
C SER A 194 -3.81 7.50 7.32
N PHE A 195 -2.61 7.10 7.73
CA PHE A 195 -1.60 8.04 8.21
C PHE A 195 -0.23 7.75 7.63
N SER A 196 0.45 8.82 7.18
CA SER A 196 1.90 8.80 6.98
C SER A 196 2.58 8.67 8.35
N VAL A 197 3.48 7.70 8.47
CA VAL A 197 4.24 7.47 9.71
C VAL A 197 5.72 7.60 9.42
N THR A 198 6.38 8.36 10.26
CA THR A 198 7.82 8.57 10.25
C THR A 198 8.42 7.94 11.50
N THR A 199 9.56 7.28 11.36
CA THR A 199 10.36 6.81 12.50
C THR A 199 11.36 7.86 12.88
N LEU A 200 11.48 8.12 14.18
CA LEU A 200 12.56 8.88 14.78
C LEU A 200 13.44 7.91 15.54
N THR A 201 14.61 7.58 15.01
CA THR A 201 15.61 6.78 15.71
C THR A 201 16.46 7.69 16.57
N LEU A 202 16.49 7.42 17.86
CA LEU A 202 17.19 8.20 18.88
C LEU A 202 18.54 7.55 19.19
N GLY A 203 19.57 8.34 19.37
CA GLY A 203 20.90 7.87 19.77
C GLY A 203 20.95 7.32 21.19
N ALA A 204 19.95 7.60 22.03
CA ALA A 204 19.77 7.01 23.36
C ALA A 204 18.30 6.77 23.65
N ALA A 205 18.01 5.91 24.64
CA ALA A 205 16.66 5.64 25.09
C ALA A 205 15.97 6.90 25.66
N LEU A 206 14.64 6.94 25.57
CA LEU A 206 13.82 8.00 26.15
C LEU A 206 14.13 8.20 27.64
N SER A 207 14.16 9.46 28.11
CA SER A 207 14.28 9.80 29.53
C SER A 207 12.93 9.88 30.25
N ALA A 208 11.82 9.94 29.52
CA ALA A 208 10.47 9.93 30.06
C ALA A 208 9.53 9.14 29.13
N ASN A 209 8.36 8.71 29.65
CA ASN A 209 7.36 7.98 28.88
C ASN A 209 6.66 8.92 27.89
N VAL A 210 6.27 8.35 26.76
CA VAL A 210 5.44 8.99 25.72
C VAL A 210 4.18 8.17 25.54
N ALA A 211 3.03 8.83 25.59
CA ALA A 211 1.73 8.20 25.31
C ALA A 211 1.37 8.37 23.83
N VAL A 212 0.49 7.50 23.34
CA VAL A 212 -0.10 7.67 22.00
C VAL A 212 -0.92 8.97 21.98
N GLY A 213 -0.70 9.80 20.97
CA GLY A 213 -1.34 11.11 20.83
C GLY A 213 -0.56 12.28 21.42
N ASP A 214 0.54 12.02 22.14
CA ASP A 214 1.40 13.08 22.64
C ASP A 214 2.03 13.89 21.50
N VAL A 215 2.10 15.21 21.71
CA VAL A 215 2.70 16.14 20.77
C VAL A 215 4.16 16.34 21.13
N LEU A 216 5.03 16.03 20.20
CA LEU A 216 6.46 16.10 20.33
C LEU A 216 7.01 17.30 19.56
N LYS A 217 8.03 17.98 20.12
CA LYS A 217 8.68 19.14 19.50
C LYS A 217 10.20 19.01 19.52
N GLY A 218 10.82 19.29 18.38
CA GLY A 218 12.26 19.47 18.26
C GLY A 218 12.66 20.87 18.74
N ALA A 219 13.68 20.95 19.57
CA ALA A 219 14.10 22.21 20.19
C ALA A 219 14.79 23.14 19.19
N THR A 220 15.57 22.60 18.26
CA THR A 220 16.34 23.37 17.28
C THR A 220 15.60 23.51 15.96
N SER A 221 15.03 22.42 15.45
CA SER A 221 14.31 22.41 14.18
C SER A 221 12.92 23.07 14.27
N GLY A 222 12.34 23.12 15.46
CA GLY A 222 10.94 23.51 15.63
C GLY A 222 9.95 22.48 15.07
N ALA A 223 10.41 21.31 14.63
CA ALA A 223 9.57 20.25 14.11
C ALA A 223 8.54 19.81 15.14
N ILE A 224 7.32 19.52 14.65
CA ILE A 224 6.20 19.06 15.49
C ILE A 224 5.66 17.77 14.93
N ALA A 225 5.45 16.78 15.81
CA ALA A 225 4.89 15.50 15.45
C ALA A 225 3.97 14.96 16.56
N ILE A 226 3.10 14.03 16.20
CA ILE A 226 2.24 13.30 17.14
C ILE A 226 2.75 11.87 17.28
N ALA A 227 2.92 11.39 18.50
CA ALA A 227 3.30 10.01 18.78
C ALA A 227 2.16 9.05 18.38
N MET A 228 2.48 8.07 17.54
CA MET A 228 1.52 7.05 17.07
C MET A 228 1.61 5.76 17.89
N VAL A 229 2.73 5.55 18.58
CA VAL A 229 2.97 4.39 19.46
C VAL A 229 3.54 4.91 20.77
N ALA A 230 3.17 4.26 21.88
CA ALA A 230 3.71 4.61 23.18
C ALA A 230 5.20 4.28 23.27
N GLY A 231 5.95 5.14 23.95
CA GLY A 231 7.37 4.94 24.23
C GLY A 231 7.64 4.85 25.74
N THR A 232 8.51 3.93 26.14
CA THR A 232 8.88 3.69 27.55
C THR A 232 10.23 4.29 27.86
N SER A 233 10.31 5.01 28.97
CA SER A 233 11.55 5.55 29.50
C SER A 233 12.58 4.46 29.77
N GLY A 234 13.83 4.72 29.41
CA GLY A 234 14.96 3.80 29.63
C GLY A 234 15.06 2.64 28.63
N SER A 235 14.08 2.45 27.74
CA SER A 235 14.08 1.31 26.79
C SER A 235 13.83 1.69 25.35
N THR A 236 12.94 2.65 25.08
CA THR A 236 12.55 3.01 23.71
C THR A 236 13.62 3.89 23.06
N THR A 237 14.16 3.42 21.94
CA THR A 237 15.14 4.13 21.09
C THR A 237 14.56 4.53 19.73
N THR A 238 13.34 4.09 19.41
CA THR A 238 12.65 4.43 18.16
C THR A 238 11.22 4.89 18.45
N LEU A 239 10.87 6.09 17.99
CA LEU A 239 9.53 6.62 18.09
C LEU A 239 8.88 6.57 16.71
N TYR A 240 7.61 6.18 16.68
CA TYR A 240 6.75 6.20 15.50
C TYR A 240 5.84 7.43 15.60
N VAL A 241 5.99 8.35 14.67
CA VAL A 241 5.31 9.64 14.75
C VAL A 241 4.59 9.98 13.45
N ARG A 242 3.50 10.71 13.57
CA ARG A 242 2.89 11.44 12.46
C ARG A 242 3.41 12.87 12.49
N ARG A 243 4.21 13.25 11.52
CA ARG A 243 4.75 14.59 11.40
C ARG A 243 3.66 15.60 11.05
N LEU A 244 3.64 16.73 11.74
CA LEU A 244 2.73 17.83 11.48
C LEU A 244 3.43 19.00 10.79
N MET A 245 4.67 19.32 11.21
CA MET A 245 5.41 20.47 10.71
C MET A 245 6.92 20.25 10.87
N GLY A 246 7.69 20.73 9.89
CA GLY A 246 9.16 20.71 9.93
C GLY A 246 9.75 19.30 9.91
N HIS A 247 11.07 19.21 10.04
CA HIS A 247 11.82 17.96 10.11
C HIS A 247 12.70 17.98 11.35
N PHE A 248 12.76 16.86 12.06
CA PHE A 248 13.71 16.69 13.15
C PHE A 248 15.11 16.54 12.58
N SER A 249 16.05 17.31 13.09
CA SER A 249 17.39 17.38 12.51
C SER A 249 18.47 16.94 13.47
N GLY A 250 19.37 16.11 12.97
CA GLY A 250 20.69 15.83 13.53
C GLY A 250 20.71 15.64 15.04
N THR A 251 21.39 16.54 15.74
CA THR A 251 21.51 16.52 17.21
C THR A 251 20.63 17.60 17.81
N GLU A 252 19.45 17.21 18.31
CA GLU A 252 18.56 18.13 19.02
C GLU A 252 17.87 17.45 20.21
N ALA A 253 17.34 18.27 21.12
CA ALA A 253 16.47 17.79 22.18
C ALA A 253 15.03 17.65 21.68
N ILE A 254 14.36 16.58 22.02
CA ILE A 254 12.92 16.41 21.83
C ILE A 254 12.22 16.62 23.15
N SER A 255 11.13 17.37 23.15
CA SER A 255 10.26 17.54 24.30
C SER A 255 8.84 17.09 24.00
N ASN A 256 8.16 16.55 25.02
CA ASN A 256 6.75 16.22 25.00
C ASN A 256 5.95 17.44 25.46
N ILE A 257 5.32 18.14 24.52
CA ILE A 257 4.54 19.37 24.81
C ILE A 257 3.28 19.01 25.62
N THR A 258 2.65 17.88 25.35
CA THR A 258 1.46 17.42 26.06
C THR A 258 1.75 17.16 27.54
N ALA A 259 2.94 16.64 27.83
CA ALA A 259 3.42 16.40 29.18
C ALA A 259 4.27 17.57 29.73
N ALA A 260 3.75 18.78 29.69
CA ALA A 260 4.34 20.00 30.26
C ALA A 260 5.78 20.29 29.79
N ASN A 261 6.09 20.06 28.52
CA ASN A 261 7.42 20.22 27.91
C ASN A 261 8.50 19.31 28.53
N THR A 262 8.12 18.13 28.97
CA THR A 262 9.09 17.15 29.51
C THR A 262 10.13 16.79 28.46
N ALA A 263 11.41 16.95 28.78
CA ALA A 263 12.50 16.53 27.91
C ALA A 263 12.52 15.02 27.77
N LEU A 264 12.54 14.52 26.54
CA LEU A 264 12.51 13.08 26.22
C LEU A 264 13.89 12.50 25.89
N ALA A 265 14.66 13.26 25.13
CA ALA A 265 16.00 12.87 24.71
C ALA A 265 16.75 14.10 24.20
N SER A 266 18.08 14.10 24.36
CA SER A 266 18.98 15.09 23.76
C SER A 266 20.07 14.31 23.04
N ASN A 267 19.84 13.93 21.80
CA ASN A 267 20.70 13.02 21.08
C ASN A 267 20.55 13.17 19.56
N THR A 268 21.41 12.47 18.85
CA THR A 268 21.29 12.32 17.40
C THR A 268 19.95 11.69 17.05
N ILE A 269 19.20 12.33 16.15
CA ILE A 269 17.92 11.87 15.66
C ILE A 269 18.08 11.56 14.18
N THR A 270 17.67 10.35 13.79
CA THR A 270 17.56 9.97 12.38
C THR A 270 16.08 9.81 12.06
N GLU A 271 15.61 10.63 11.12
CA GLU A 271 14.25 10.57 10.61
C GLU A 271 14.18 9.67 9.37
N ALA A 272 13.22 8.78 9.30
CA ALA A 272 12.97 7.93 8.13
C ALA A 272 11.48 7.72 7.90
N GLN A 273 11.02 7.84 6.66
CA GLN A 273 9.64 7.61 6.28
C GLN A 273 9.33 6.11 6.29
N LEU A 274 8.35 5.68 7.06
CA LEU A 274 7.94 4.29 7.18
C LEU A 274 6.72 3.96 6.30
N HIS A 275 5.65 4.75 6.41
CA HIS A 275 4.42 4.58 5.65
C HIS A 275 4.09 5.81 4.83
N ILE A 276 3.55 5.61 3.65
CA ILE A 276 3.21 6.65 2.67
C ILE A 276 4.41 7.59 2.42
N PRO A 277 5.56 7.06 2.01
CA PRO A 277 6.72 7.89 1.72
C PRO A 277 6.45 8.80 0.53
N SER A 278 7.11 9.95 0.48
CA SER A 278 7.23 10.73 -0.74
C SER A 278 8.35 10.17 -1.62
N LEU A 279 8.17 10.33 -2.93
CA LEU A 279 9.14 9.88 -3.93
C LEU A 279 9.70 11.05 -4.72
N SER A 280 10.97 10.92 -5.10
CA SER A 280 11.50 11.60 -6.28
C SER A 280 11.35 10.65 -7.47
N ILE A 281 10.70 11.11 -8.53
CA ILE A 281 10.43 10.31 -9.74
C ILE A 281 11.04 11.01 -10.93
N GLY A 282 11.89 10.29 -11.67
CA GLY A 282 12.52 10.77 -12.89
C GLY A 282 12.12 9.95 -14.10
N GLY A 283 11.65 10.60 -15.15
CA GLY A 283 11.48 10.03 -16.49
C GLY A 283 12.71 10.29 -17.35
N LEU A 284 13.15 9.28 -18.08
CA LEU A 284 14.20 9.39 -19.10
C LEU A 284 13.58 9.06 -20.46
N PHE A 285 13.49 10.08 -21.32
CA PHE A 285 12.81 10.02 -22.60
C PHE A 285 13.81 10.35 -23.72
N ASP A 286 14.59 9.37 -24.15
CA ASP A 286 15.54 9.46 -25.28
C ASP A 286 16.25 10.82 -25.46
N GLY A 287 17.05 11.21 -24.47
CA GLY A 287 17.85 12.44 -24.47
C GLY A 287 17.34 13.53 -23.52
N VAL A 288 16.15 13.37 -22.92
CA VAL A 288 15.60 14.32 -21.96
C VAL A 288 15.34 13.64 -20.62
N ARG A 289 15.65 14.32 -19.55
CA ARG A 289 15.36 13.92 -18.16
C ARG A 289 14.39 14.88 -17.52
N GLU A 290 13.31 14.34 -17.01
CA GLU A 290 12.28 15.12 -16.34
C GLU A 290 12.04 14.51 -14.95
N ALA A 291 12.06 15.35 -13.91
CA ALA A 291 11.88 14.84 -12.56
C ALA A 291 10.90 15.69 -11.74
N ILE A 292 10.13 14.97 -10.89
CA ILE A 292 9.30 15.53 -9.85
C ILE A 292 9.81 15.06 -8.48
N SER A 293 9.51 15.81 -7.44
CA SER A 293 9.86 15.50 -6.05
C SER A 293 8.66 15.68 -5.13
N GLY A 294 8.76 15.16 -3.91
CA GLY A 294 7.65 15.18 -2.95
C GLY A 294 6.43 14.43 -3.46
N ALA A 295 6.62 13.47 -4.38
CA ALA A 295 5.51 12.86 -5.10
C ALA A 295 4.80 11.80 -4.28
N ARG A 296 3.47 11.85 -4.32
CA ARG A 296 2.53 10.80 -3.91
C ARG A 296 1.48 10.63 -4.97
N GLY A 297 0.77 9.50 -4.96
CA GLY A 297 -0.14 9.19 -6.06
C GLY A 297 -1.36 8.38 -5.65
N THR A 298 -2.07 7.95 -6.67
CA THR A 298 -3.14 6.95 -6.59
C THR A 298 -2.80 5.77 -7.48
N VAL A 299 -3.49 4.66 -7.26
CA VAL A 299 -3.32 3.43 -8.03
C VAL A 299 -4.66 2.82 -8.37
N SER A 300 -4.79 2.29 -9.57
CA SER A 300 -5.87 1.40 -9.98
C SER A 300 -5.32 0.08 -10.49
N PHE A 301 -6.08 -0.98 -10.27
CA PHE A 301 -5.75 -2.35 -10.66
C PHE A 301 -6.72 -2.79 -11.74
N ASP A 302 -6.20 -3.20 -12.90
CA ASP A 302 -6.98 -3.66 -14.05
C ASP A 302 -6.73 -5.15 -14.29
N PHE A 303 -7.77 -5.94 -14.12
CA PHE A 303 -7.80 -7.38 -14.31
C PHE A 303 -8.56 -7.69 -15.58
N ARG A 304 -7.94 -8.37 -16.52
CA ARG A 304 -8.57 -8.85 -17.75
C ARG A 304 -8.24 -10.30 -17.98
N ASN A 305 -9.28 -11.08 -18.29
CA ASN A 305 -9.11 -12.49 -18.55
C ASN A 305 -8.10 -12.73 -19.68
N GLY A 306 -7.08 -13.55 -19.41
CA GLY A 306 -6.01 -13.87 -20.36
C GLY A 306 -4.90 -12.84 -20.47
N GLU A 307 -4.92 -11.76 -19.67
CA GLU A 307 -3.87 -10.73 -19.62
C GLU A 307 -3.21 -10.70 -18.25
N PRO A 308 -1.95 -10.19 -18.15
CA PRO A 308 -1.35 -9.84 -16.88
C PRO A 308 -2.12 -8.71 -16.20
N VAL A 309 -2.21 -8.77 -14.87
CA VAL A 309 -2.83 -7.69 -14.10
C VAL A 309 -1.96 -6.45 -14.13
N LYS A 310 -2.55 -5.30 -14.46
CA LYS A 310 -1.88 -4.01 -14.55
C LYS A 310 -2.20 -3.14 -13.34
N CYS A 311 -1.16 -2.59 -12.75
CA CYS A 311 -1.24 -1.55 -11.71
C CYS A 311 -0.95 -0.20 -12.37
N ASN A 312 -1.95 0.64 -12.49
CA ASN A 312 -1.83 1.96 -13.13
C ASN A 312 -1.61 3.01 -12.04
N PHE A 313 -0.48 3.68 -12.09
CA PHE A 313 -0.06 4.69 -11.12
C PHE A 313 -0.19 6.09 -11.70
N ASP A 314 -0.72 7.04 -10.91
CA ASP A 314 -0.77 8.47 -11.23
C ASP A 314 -0.16 9.26 -10.06
N PHE A 315 1.05 9.75 -10.24
CA PHE A 315 1.80 10.51 -9.24
C PHE A 315 1.74 12.01 -9.52
N ARG A 316 1.67 12.81 -8.46
CA ARG A 316 1.76 14.27 -8.51
C ARG A 316 2.84 14.75 -7.56
N GLY A 317 3.62 15.75 -8.00
CA GLY A 317 4.72 16.29 -7.20
C GLY A 317 5.14 17.67 -7.65
N ALA A 318 6.10 18.26 -6.92
CA ALA A 318 6.75 19.50 -7.33
C ALA A 318 7.68 19.22 -8.52
N LYS A 319 7.74 20.15 -9.49
CA LYS A 319 8.75 20.07 -10.55
C LYS A 319 10.15 20.21 -9.94
N LYS A 320 10.98 19.18 -10.09
CA LYS A 320 12.37 19.19 -9.60
C LYS A 320 13.34 19.70 -10.65
N SER A 321 13.47 18.96 -11.75
CA SER A 321 14.47 19.23 -12.76
C SER A 321 13.97 18.93 -14.17
N PHE A 322 14.59 19.58 -15.12
CA PHE A 322 14.50 19.32 -16.53
C PHE A 322 15.90 19.47 -17.09
N SER A 323 16.47 18.45 -17.68
CA SER A 323 17.86 18.44 -18.16
C SER A 323 18.05 17.49 -19.32
N ASP A 324 19.12 17.70 -20.08
CA ASP A 324 19.53 16.75 -21.10
C ASP A 324 20.18 15.51 -20.43
N GLY A 325 19.94 14.36 -20.99
CA GLY A 325 20.55 13.12 -20.52
C GLY A 325 19.96 11.88 -21.14
N GLY A 326 20.82 10.97 -21.59
CA GLY A 326 20.41 9.71 -22.20
C GLY A 326 19.90 8.69 -21.17
N LEU A 327 19.41 7.58 -21.70
CA LEU A 327 19.03 6.40 -20.94
C LEU A 327 20.21 5.84 -20.14
N LEU A 328 19.89 5.17 -19.04
CA LEU A 328 20.90 4.51 -18.21
C LEU A 328 21.26 3.16 -18.84
N SER A 329 22.53 2.89 -18.95
CA SER A 329 23.08 1.60 -19.39
C SER A 329 23.35 0.69 -18.19
N GLY A 330 23.28 -0.63 -18.39
CA GLY A 330 23.57 -1.61 -17.34
C GLY A 330 22.45 -1.77 -16.31
N VAL A 331 21.24 -1.32 -16.61
CA VAL A 331 20.06 -1.57 -15.78
C VAL A 331 19.72 -3.06 -15.79
N SER A 332 19.53 -3.64 -14.62
CA SER A 332 19.13 -5.05 -14.46
C SER A 332 17.70 -5.08 -13.92
N TYR A 333 16.79 -5.56 -14.74
CA TYR A 333 15.40 -5.74 -14.36
C TYR A 333 15.23 -6.98 -13.48
N THR A 334 14.48 -6.84 -12.39
CA THR A 334 14.34 -7.87 -11.35
C THR A 334 12.96 -8.51 -11.34
N GLN A 335 12.11 -8.11 -12.26
CA GLN A 335 10.77 -8.66 -12.43
C GLN A 335 10.87 -10.02 -13.15
N ASP A 336 10.16 -11.01 -12.60
CA ASP A 336 9.92 -12.31 -13.24
C ASP A 336 8.74 -12.20 -14.22
N LEU A 337 8.45 -13.26 -14.95
CA LEU A 337 7.28 -13.25 -15.84
C LEU A 337 6.00 -13.09 -15.03
N PRO A 338 5.09 -12.18 -15.43
CA PRO A 338 3.81 -12.01 -14.77
C PRO A 338 2.90 -13.21 -15.04
N ASP A 339 2.07 -13.53 -14.05
CA ASP A 339 1.00 -14.49 -14.24
C ASP A 339 -0.19 -13.82 -14.93
N VAL A 340 -0.80 -14.53 -15.87
CA VAL A 340 -2.03 -14.09 -16.51
C VAL A 340 -3.23 -14.42 -15.63
N TRP A 341 -4.24 -13.55 -15.63
CA TRP A 341 -5.46 -13.80 -14.89
C TRP A 341 -6.38 -14.74 -15.68
N LEU A 342 -6.23 -16.04 -15.44
CA LEU A 342 -6.97 -17.08 -16.15
C LEU A 342 -7.73 -18.03 -15.24
N ASP A 343 -7.54 -17.94 -13.91
CA ASP A 343 -7.90 -19.03 -13.05
C ASP A 343 -9.20 -18.84 -12.27
N ALA A 344 -9.82 -20.00 -12.01
CA ALA A 344 -10.96 -20.22 -11.15
C ALA A 344 -10.81 -19.76 -9.69
N ASP A 345 -9.69 -19.13 -9.33
CA ASP A 345 -9.40 -18.67 -7.96
C ASP A 345 -10.00 -17.27 -7.65
N THR A 346 -10.90 -16.75 -8.48
CA THR A 346 -11.70 -15.59 -8.09
C THR A 346 -12.99 -16.05 -7.43
N ASN A 347 -13.08 -15.80 -6.13
CA ASN A 347 -14.21 -16.21 -5.30
C ASN A 347 -14.88 -15.01 -4.66
N VAL A 348 -16.19 -15.07 -4.54
CA VAL A 348 -17.01 -14.12 -3.80
C VAL A 348 -17.75 -14.82 -2.66
N ALA A 349 -17.97 -14.12 -1.57
CA ALA A 349 -18.77 -14.58 -0.45
C ALA A 349 -19.61 -13.43 0.10
N LEU A 350 -20.85 -13.70 0.42
CA LEU A 350 -21.70 -12.75 1.13
C LEU A 350 -21.27 -12.71 2.60
N ASP A 351 -21.01 -11.52 3.10
CA ASP A 351 -20.74 -11.29 4.52
C ASP A 351 -22.08 -11.15 5.30
N ALA A 352 -22.98 -12.12 5.12
CA ALA A 352 -24.28 -12.11 5.79
C ALA A 352 -24.19 -12.55 7.26
N THR A 353 -23.08 -13.14 7.70
CA THR A 353 -22.85 -13.59 9.08
C THR A 353 -21.37 -13.62 9.36
N ALA A 354 -20.97 -13.41 10.61
CA ALA A 354 -19.58 -13.50 11.10
C ALA A 354 -18.87 -14.87 10.86
N THR A 355 -19.55 -15.79 10.26
CA THR A 355 -19.06 -17.07 9.76
C THR A 355 -18.98 -16.97 8.25
N TYR A 356 -17.79 -16.80 7.71
CA TYR A 356 -17.53 -16.82 6.26
C TYR A 356 -17.99 -18.17 5.68
N ALA A 357 -19.27 -18.24 5.30
CA ALA A 357 -19.85 -19.39 4.63
C ALA A 357 -19.17 -19.61 3.28
N ALA A 358 -19.35 -20.77 2.72
CA ALA A 358 -18.70 -21.22 1.50
C ALA A 358 -18.55 -20.14 0.44
N GLU A 359 -17.31 -19.87 0.04
CA GLU A 359 -17.00 -18.99 -1.08
C GLU A 359 -17.56 -19.60 -2.36
N THR A 360 -18.10 -18.78 -3.22
CA THR A 360 -18.65 -19.17 -4.50
C THR A 360 -17.72 -18.68 -5.61
N SER A 361 -17.31 -19.56 -6.49
CA SER A 361 -16.56 -19.19 -7.70
C SER A 361 -17.49 -18.45 -8.66
N VAL A 362 -17.02 -17.32 -9.21
CA VAL A 362 -17.75 -16.54 -10.20
C VAL A 362 -16.88 -16.33 -11.44
N CYS A 363 -17.53 -16.41 -12.60
CA CYS A 363 -16.89 -16.15 -13.87
C CYS A 363 -16.92 -14.64 -14.16
N LEU A 364 -15.74 -14.05 -14.24
CA LEU A 364 -15.54 -12.64 -14.59
C LEU A 364 -14.69 -12.55 -15.85
N SER A 365 -14.95 -11.58 -16.73
CA SER A 365 -14.00 -11.24 -17.81
C SER A 365 -13.14 -10.07 -17.47
N GLN A 366 -13.63 -9.19 -16.62
CA GLN A 366 -12.88 -8.04 -16.14
C GLN A 366 -13.23 -7.70 -14.68
N ALA A 367 -12.24 -7.14 -13.98
CA ALA A 367 -12.44 -6.51 -12.69
C ALA A 367 -11.49 -5.32 -12.58
N THR A 368 -11.99 -4.20 -12.09
CA THR A 368 -11.18 -3.01 -11.85
C THR A 368 -11.37 -2.56 -10.41
N PHE A 369 -10.27 -2.29 -9.73
CA PHE A 369 -10.26 -1.69 -8.40
C PHE A 369 -9.49 -0.39 -8.46
N ASP A 370 -10.11 0.72 -8.09
CA ASP A 370 -9.49 2.04 -8.05
C ASP A 370 -9.47 2.55 -6.63
N MET A 371 -8.28 2.87 -6.11
CA MET A 371 -8.13 3.42 -4.76
C MET A 371 -8.59 4.86 -4.67
N ALA A 372 -8.64 5.59 -5.79
CA ALA A 372 -9.12 6.95 -5.91
C ALA A 372 -8.63 7.86 -4.77
N CYS A 373 -7.31 7.85 -4.53
CA CYS A 373 -6.69 8.67 -3.50
C CYS A 373 -6.75 10.15 -3.87
N ASP A 374 -7.24 10.99 -2.96
CA ASP A 374 -7.24 12.43 -3.11
C ASP A 374 -5.87 13.01 -2.75
N VAL A 375 -5.08 13.32 -3.77
CA VAL A 375 -3.71 13.80 -3.65
C VAL A 375 -3.68 15.32 -3.76
N GLN A 376 -3.31 16.00 -2.67
CA GLN A 376 -3.29 17.45 -2.58
C GLN A 376 -1.87 17.99 -2.37
N PHE A 377 -1.59 19.17 -2.93
CA PHE A 377 -0.33 19.87 -2.69
C PHE A 377 -0.37 20.61 -1.35
N ARG A 378 0.63 20.38 -0.52
CA ARG A 378 0.86 21.21 0.66
C ARG A 378 1.55 22.50 0.25
N LEU A 379 0.76 23.56 0.17
CA LEU A 379 1.25 24.87 -0.27
C LEU A 379 2.06 25.53 0.84
N CYS A 380 3.21 26.07 0.50
CA CYS A 380 4.08 26.81 1.40
C CYS A 380 4.82 27.91 0.64
N SER A 381 4.75 29.14 1.17
CA SER A 381 5.45 30.28 0.59
C SER A 381 6.96 30.29 0.89
N ASP A 382 7.40 29.47 1.83
CA ASP A 382 8.80 29.32 2.23
C ASP A 382 9.59 28.37 1.32
N ASP A 383 8.89 27.65 0.45
CA ASP A 383 9.51 26.77 -0.53
C ASP A 383 9.67 27.47 -1.88
N PRO A 384 10.85 27.35 -2.55
CA PRO A 384 11.09 27.98 -3.87
C PRO A 384 10.15 27.55 -4.98
N THR A 385 9.50 26.38 -4.83
CA THR A 385 8.49 25.87 -5.77
C THR A 385 7.07 26.31 -5.41
N GLY A 386 6.89 26.92 -4.23
CA GLY A 386 5.59 27.32 -3.67
C GLY A 386 4.82 26.17 -3.03
N GLN A 387 5.45 25.00 -2.85
CA GLN A 387 4.86 23.80 -2.26
C GLN A 387 5.94 22.90 -1.65
N HIS A 388 5.65 22.23 -0.56
CA HIS A 388 6.57 21.29 0.07
C HIS A 388 6.48 19.89 -0.54
N GLU A 389 5.44 19.18 -0.20
CA GLU A 389 5.17 17.82 -0.66
C GLU A 389 3.70 17.68 -1.05
N THR A 390 3.37 16.57 -1.65
CA THR A 390 1.98 16.13 -1.80
C THR A 390 1.55 15.32 -0.59
N ILE A 391 0.28 15.44 -0.21
CA ILE A 391 -0.32 14.64 0.86
C ILE A 391 -1.57 13.94 0.32
N ILE A 392 -1.82 12.74 0.81
CA ILE A 392 -3.07 12.03 0.58
C ILE A 392 -4.03 12.46 1.69
N THR A 393 -5.11 13.16 1.31
CA THR A 393 -6.10 13.72 2.24
C THR A 393 -7.31 12.83 2.43
N GLY A 394 -7.54 11.91 1.49
CA GLY A 394 -8.64 10.96 1.54
C GLY A 394 -8.49 9.91 0.46
N ARG A 395 -9.35 8.90 0.53
CA ARG A 395 -9.50 7.90 -0.52
C ARG A 395 -10.97 7.49 -0.61
N ARG A 396 -11.41 7.14 -1.81
CA ARG A 396 -12.77 6.65 -2.08
C ARG A 396 -12.68 5.43 -2.98
N PRO A 397 -12.20 4.30 -2.45
CA PRO A 397 -11.93 3.14 -3.27
C PRO A 397 -13.22 2.57 -3.86
N THR A 398 -13.17 2.27 -5.15
CA THR A 398 -14.28 1.74 -5.93
C THR A 398 -13.89 0.45 -6.62
N PHE A 399 -14.89 -0.34 -6.98
CA PHE A 399 -14.72 -1.52 -7.81
C PHE A 399 -15.72 -1.55 -8.94
N ASN A 400 -15.35 -2.24 -10.02
CA ASN A 400 -16.23 -2.58 -11.13
C ASN A 400 -15.92 -4.01 -11.58
N ILE A 401 -16.95 -4.85 -11.66
CA ILE A 401 -16.85 -6.24 -12.08
C ILE A 401 -18.03 -6.61 -13.01
N ASP A 402 -17.84 -7.65 -13.83
CA ASP A 402 -18.80 -8.10 -14.83
C ASP A 402 -19.20 -9.58 -14.66
N PRO A 403 -19.74 -10.02 -13.50
CA PRO A 403 -20.14 -11.42 -13.34
C PRO A 403 -21.19 -11.84 -14.35
N GLU A 404 -21.08 -13.08 -14.81
CA GLU A 404 -22.13 -13.68 -15.63
C GLU A 404 -23.47 -13.72 -14.90
N TYR A 405 -24.55 -13.62 -15.67
CA TYR A 405 -25.91 -13.62 -15.13
C TYR A 405 -26.32 -15.02 -14.68
N LEU A 406 -26.00 -15.35 -13.43
CA LEU A 406 -26.30 -16.62 -12.79
C LEU A 406 -27.56 -16.53 -11.92
N PRO A 407 -28.22 -17.66 -11.63
CA PRO A 407 -29.35 -17.70 -10.68
C PRO A 407 -28.96 -17.16 -9.30
N GLU A 408 -29.90 -16.50 -8.63
CA GLU A 408 -29.69 -15.97 -7.26
C GLU A 408 -29.31 -17.07 -6.24
N THR A 409 -29.67 -18.34 -6.53
CA THR A 409 -29.26 -19.49 -5.72
C THR A 409 -27.76 -19.79 -5.79
N HIS A 410 -27.09 -19.35 -6.86
CA HIS A 410 -25.64 -19.49 -7.00
C HIS A 410 -24.91 -18.39 -6.22
N PHE A 411 -25.30 -17.13 -6.44
CA PHE A 411 -24.89 -15.97 -5.66
C PHE A 411 -25.97 -14.90 -5.69
N ALA A 412 -26.41 -14.47 -4.54
CA ALA A 412 -27.58 -13.60 -4.37
C ALA A 412 -27.24 -12.10 -4.63
N TRP A 413 -26.87 -11.77 -5.88
CA TRP A 413 -26.49 -10.41 -6.28
C TRP A 413 -27.59 -9.38 -6.05
N LEU A 414 -28.85 -9.71 -6.41
CA LEU A 414 -29.98 -8.81 -6.26
C LEU A 414 -30.35 -8.58 -4.79
N SER A 415 -30.30 -9.63 -3.98
CA SER A 415 -30.53 -9.52 -2.54
C SER A 415 -29.40 -8.71 -1.87
N ALA A 416 -28.13 -8.94 -2.22
CA ALA A 416 -27.01 -8.17 -1.72
C ALA A 416 -27.17 -6.67 -2.03
N PHE A 417 -27.60 -6.33 -3.24
CA PHE A 417 -27.86 -4.96 -3.64
C PHE A 417 -29.08 -4.36 -2.92
N ALA A 418 -30.21 -5.09 -2.85
CA ALA A 418 -31.43 -4.60 -2.24
C ALA A 418 -31.31 -4.40 -0.73
N ASP A 419 -30.62 -5.31 -0.06
CA ASP A 419 -30.43 -5.30 1.39
C ASP A 419 -29.18 -4.50 1.82
N ASN A 420 -28.45 -3.92 0.88
CA ASN A 420 -27.18 -3.24 1.11
C ASN A 420 -26.18 -4.11 1.91
N THR A 421 -26.15 -5.39 1.57
CA THR A 421 -25.24 -6.35 2.20
C THR A 421 -23.92 -6.35 1.47
N ASN A 422 -22.82 -6.16 2.22
CA ASN A 422 -21.49 -6.27 1.65
C ASN A 422 -21.19 -7.70 1.22
N PHE A 423 -20.46 -7.85 0.13
CA PHE A 423 -19.83 -9.11 -0.21
C PHE A 423 -18.31 -8.98 -0.13
N ARG A 424 -17.62 -10.08 -0.05
CA ARG A 424 -16.18 -10.17 -0.11
C ARG A 424 -15.76 -10.73 -1.45
N GLN A 425 -14.73 -10.15 -2.04
CA GLN A 425 -14.08 -10.69 -3.22
C GLN A 425 -12.64 -11.05 -2.91
N ARG A 426 -12.22 -12.20 -3.41
CA ARG A 426 -10.85 -12.66 -3.34
C ARG A 426 -10.41 -13.15 -4.71
N THR A 427 -9.21 -12.75 -5.11
CA THR A 427 -8.62 -13.17 -6.37
C THR A 427 -7.17 -13.58 -6.13
N ARG A 428 -6.77 -14.67 -6.74
CA ARG A 428 -5.41 -15.15 -6.70
C ARG A 428 -4.79 -15.10 -8.09
N LEU A 429 -3.53 -14.68 -8.16
CA LEU A 429 -2.68 -14.70 -9.34
C LEU A 429 -1.51 -15.62 -9.07
N GLY A 430 -1.22 -16.51 -9.99
CA GLY A 430 -0.17 -17.50 -9.90
C GLY A 430 -0.68 -18.92 -10.09
N SER A 431 0.13 -19.75 -10.70
CA SER A 431 -0.24 -21.09 -11.14
C SER A 431 -0.78 -21.93 -9.98
N PRO A 432 -1.90 -22.65 -10.14
CA PRO A 432 -2.32 -23.63 -9.16
C PRO A 432 -1.27 -24.73 -9.08
N ALA A 433 -0.86 -25.12 -7.89
CA ALA A 433 -0.18 -26.39 -7.72
C ALA A 433 -1.07 -27.49 -8.31
N THR A 434 -0.45 -28.53 -8.87
CA THR A 434 -1.13 -29.71 -9.40
C THR A 434 -2.29 -30.10 -8.51
N ALA A 435 -3.47 -30.33 -9.08
CA ALA A 435 -4.69 -30.66 -8.36
C ALA A 435 -4.41 -31.69 -7.24
N GLY A 436 -4.72 -31.33 -6.01
CA GLY A 436 -4.47 -32.16 -4.81
C GLY A 436 -3.20 -31.82 -4.02
N SER A 437 -2.33 -30.91 -4.46
CA SER A 437 -1.17 -30.48 -3.69
C SER A 437 -1.30 -29.00 -3.29
N TYR A 438 -1.64 -28.75 -2.05
CA TYR A 438 -1.65 -27.39 -1.45
C TYR A 438 -0.27 -26.92 -1.01
N ILE A 439 0.78 -27.70 -1.27
CA ILE A 439 2.16 -27.34 -0.95
C ILE A 439 2.65 -26.44 -2.07
N ARG A 440 2.66 -25.14 -1.85
CA ARG A 440 3.12 -24.16 -2.81
C ARG A 440 4.40 -23.50 -2.33
N THR A 441 5.49 -23.87 -2.94
CA THR A 441 6.77 -23.16 -2.89
C THR A 441 6.82 -22.04 -3.92
N GLU A 442 5.74 -21.82 -4.66
CA GLU A 442 5.66 -20.89 -5.78
C GLU A 442 5.30 -19.47 -5.32
N LYS A 443 5.78 -18.52 -6.09
CA LYS A 443 5.45 -17.11 -5.92
C LYS A 443 4.04 -16.85 -6.41
N PHE A 444 3.22 -16.12 -5.65
CA PHE A 444 1.86 -15.75 -6.06
C PHE A 444 1.41 -14.47 -5.36
N PHE A 445 0.40 -13.83 -5.93
CA PHE A 445 -0.34 -12.75 -5.29
C PHE A 445 -1.73 -13.24 -4.86
N LEU A 446 -2.15 -12.81 -3.69
CA LEU A 446 -3.52 -12.93 -3.20
C LEU A 446 -4.05 -11.54 -2.95
N ILE A 447 -5.17 -11.21 -3.59
CA ILE A 447 -5.84 -9.92 -3.48
C ILE A 447 -7.19 -10.16 -2.81
N SER A 448 -7.48 -9.39 -1.78
CA SER A 448 -8.72 -9.50 -1.02
C SER A 448 -9.36 -8.12 -0.86
N ALA A 449 -10.64 -8.03 -1.20
CA ALA A 449 -11.51 -6.90 -0.91
C ALA A 449 -12.59 -7.39 0.06
N PRO A 450 -12.40 -7.19 1.38
CA PRO A 450 -13.25 -7.81 2.41
C PRO A 450 -14.64 -7.18 2.54
N GLY A 451 -14.85 -5.98 2.01
CA GLY A 451 -16.14 -5.30 2.05
C GLY A 451 -16.46 -4.59 0.74
N CYS A 452 -17.17 -5.27 -0.16
CA CYS A 452 -17.64 -4.70 -1.41
C CYS A 452 -19.12 -4.30 -1.24
N ALA A 453 -19.41 -3.00 -1.19
CA ALA A 453 -20.76 -2.45 -1.12
C ALA A 453 -21.23 -2.08 -2.54
N ILE A 454 -22.30 -2.72 -3.02
CA ILE A 454 -22.84 -2.48 -4.37
C ILE A 454 -23.59 -1.14 -4.37
N THR A 455 -23.21 -0.23 -5.25
CA THR A 455 -23.88 1.07 -5.43
C THR A 455 -24.74 1.09 -6.70
N GLN A 456 -24.38 0.31 -7.70
CA GLN A 456 -25.11 0.21 -8.96
C GLN A 456 -24.96 -1.19 -9.56
N MET A 457 -26.02 -1.67 -10.14
CA MET A 457 -26.04 -2.92 -10.90
C MET A 457 -26.90 -2.74 -12.15
N THR A 458 -26.29 -3.01 -13.31
CA THR A 458 -26.97 -2.90 -14.59
C THR A 458 -26.82 -4.18 -15.40
N PRO A 459 -27.84 -4.62 -16.13
CA PRO A 459 -27.67 -5.73 -17.07
C PRO A 459 -26.74 -5.31 -18.20
N GLY A 460 -25.88 -6.23 -18.63
CA GLY A 460 -24.98 -6.08 -19.75
C GLY A 460 -25.05 -7.27 -20.69
N ASP A 461 -24.38 -7.15 -21.80
CA ASP A 461 -24.18 -8.21 -22.79
C ASP A 461 -22.69 -8.29 -23.12
N ARG A 462 -22.17 -9.51 -23.18
CA ARG A 462 -20.80 -9.80 -23.57
C ARG A 462 -20.85 -10.89 -24.64
N ASP A 463 -20.74 -10.50 -25.87
CA ASP A 463 -20.74 -11.43 -27.03
C ASP A 463 -21.95 -12.41 -27.03
N GLY A 464 -23.14 -11.93 -26.66
CA GLY A 464 -24.35 -12.72 -26.54
C GLY A 464 -24.55 -13.45 -25.21
N ILE A 465 -23.62 -13.29 -24.26
CA ILE A 465 -23.73 -13.79 -22.89
C ILE A 465 -24.24 -12.66 -22.01
N LYS A 466 -25.33 -12.89 -21.28
CA LYS A 466 -25.83 -11.93 -20.31
C LYS A 466 -24.89 -11.82 -19.12
N VAL A 467 -24.48 -10.59 -18.80
CA VAL A 467 -23.67 -10.26 -17.64
C VAL A 467 -24.36 -9.21 -16.77
N ARG A 468 -23.90 -9.05 -15.55
CA ARG A 468 -24.27 -7.94 -14.67
C ARG A 468 -23.04 -7.04 -14.51
N ASN A 469 -23.15 -5.79 -14.91
CA ASN A 469 -22.14 -4.80 -14.56
C ASN A 469 -22.42 -4.33 -13.14
N VAL A 470 -21.57 -4.73 -12.21
CA VAL A 470 -21.67 -4.41 -10.78
C VAL A 470 -20.61 -3.42 -10.41
N THR A 471 -21.02 -2.24 -9.97
CA THR A 471 -20.11 -1.20 -9.48
C THR A 471 -20.41 -0.86 -8.03
N GLY A 472 -19.39 -0.50 -7.29
CA GLY A 472 -19.60 -0.16 -5.90
C GLY A 472 -18.37 0.45 -5.24
N MET A 473 -18.44 0.54 -3.92
CA MET A 473 -17.37 1.05 -3.09
C MET A 473 -16.72 -0.08 -2.30
N LEU A 474 -15.41 0.00 -2.17
CA LEU A 474 -14.69 -0.85 -1.23
C LEU A 474 -14.78 -0.23 0.16
N THR A 475 -15.19 -1.03 1.11
CA THR A 475 -15.35 -0.65 2.51
C THR A 475 -14.54 -1.57 3.40
N SER A 476 -14.29 -1.13 4.61
CA SER A 476 -13.67 -2.00 5.61
C SER A 476 -14.56 -3.18 5.95
N GLY A 477 -14.00 -4.38 6.02
CA GLY A 477 -14.68 -5.56 6.57
C GLY A 477 -14.95 -5.46 8.07
N SER A 478 -14.36 -4.50 8.78
CA SER A 478 -14.53 -4.31 10.22
C SER A 478 -14.58 -2.82 10.62
N PRO A 479 -15.56 -2.04 10.11
CA PRO A 479 -15.58 -0.58 10.28
C PRO A 479 -15.74 -0.12 11.73
N SER A 480 -16.31 -0.95 12.58
CA SER A 480 -16.52 -0.64 14.01
C SER A 480 -15.33 -1.05 14.90
N SER A 481 -14.27 -1.61 14.34
CA SER A 481 -13.09 -2.00 15.11
C SER A 481 -12.39 -0.79 15.73
N THR A 482 -11.86 -0.93 16.94
CA THR A 482 -10.99 0.07 17.56
C THR A 482 -9.58 0.07 16.96
N SER A 483 -9.17 -1.02 16.32
CA SER A 483 -7.89 -1.13 15.62
C SER A 483 -7.92 -0.37 14.30
N THR A 484 -6.97 0.56 14.09
CA THR A 484 -6.83 1.30 12.83
C THR A 484 -6.50 0.37 11.67
N VAL A 485 -5.72 -0.69 11.91
CA VAL A 485 -5.35 -1.68 10.90
C VAL A 485 -6.57 -2.49 10.44
N GLN A 486 -7.49 -2.82 11.35
CA GLN A 486 -8.75 -3.48 11.00
C GLN A 486 -9.73 -2.58 10.26
N ARG A 487 -9.72 -1.28 10.54
CA ARG A 487 -10.57 -0.30 9.85
C ARG A 487 -10.06 0.05 8.45
N ASP A 488 -8.75 0.00 8.25
CA ASP A 488 -8.07 0.34 7.00
C ASP A 488 -7.78 -0.93 6.17
N ASN A 489 -8.74 -1.83 6.01
CA ASN A 489 -8.57 -3.10 5.32
C ASN A 489 -9.44 -3.26 4.07
N GLU A 490 -9.89 -2.17 3.49
CA GLU A 490 -10.77 -2.19 2.32
C GLU A 490 -10.17 -2.90 1.08
N PHE A 491 -8.84 -3.00 1.01
CA PHE A 491 -8.14 -3.70 -0.05
C PHE A 491 -6.79 -4.23 0.44
N VAL A 492 -6.57 -5.52 0.34
CA VAL A 492 -5.35 -6.18 0.85
C VAL A 492 -4.67 -6.96 -0.25
N ILE A 493 -3.38 -6.75 -0.41
CA ILE A 493 -2.53 -7.52 -1.33
C ILE A 493 -1.52 -8.31 -0.50
N ILE A 494 -1.42 -9.60 -0.74
CA ILE A 494 -0.41 -10.48 -0.16
C ILE A 494 0.44 -11.03 -1.30
N TYR A 495 1.74 -10.93 -1.18
CA TYR A 495 2.70 -11.56 -2.07
C TYR A 495 3.45 -12.65 -1.32
N ASN A 496 3.33 -13.88 -1.77
CA ASN A 496 4.14 -14.99 -1.31
C ASN A 496 5.40 -15.06 -2.19
N ASN A 497 6.57 -14.98 -1.58
CA ASN A 497 7.84 -14.96 -2.32
C ASN A 497 8.43 -16.36 -2.62
N GLY A 498 7.66 -17.42 -2.36
CA GLY A 498 8.10 -18.79 -2.58
C GLY A 498 9.03 -19.35 -1.49
N ALA A 499 9.32 -18.62 -0.42
CA ALA A 499 10.08 -19.14 0.71
C ALA A 499 9.30 -20.27 1.39
N SER A 500 9.96 -21.41 1.58
CA SER A 500 9.40 -22.64 2.20
C SER A 500 9.48 -22.61 3.72
#